data_c8c9370d03f14e96315fd85fae9db8e3
#
_entry.id   c8c9370d03f14e96315fd85fae9db8e3
#
_cell.length_a   1.000
_cell.length_b   1.000
_cell.length_c   1.000
_cell.angle_alpha   90.00
_cell.angle_beta   90.00
_cell.angle_gamma   90.00
#
_symmetry.space_group_name_H-M   'P 1'
#
loop_
_entity.id
_entity.type
_entity.pdbx_description
1 polymer ?
#
loop_
_entity_poly.entity_id
_entity_poly.type
_entity_poly.pdbx_seq_one_letter_code
_entity_poly.pdbx_strand_id
1 'polypeptide(L)'
;MTKHIIVIGGGLGGISAAIRMAQSGYSVSLYEQNNHIGGKVNRHESDGFGFDLGPSILTMPYIFEKLFEYSKKQMSDYVTIKRLPHQWRSFFPDGTTIDLYEGIKETGQHNAILSKQDIEELQNYLNYTRRIDRITEKGYFNYGLDTLSQIIKFHGPLNALINYDYVHTMQQAIDKRISNPYLRQMLGYFIKYVGSSSYDAPAVLSMLFHMQQEQGLWYVEGGIHHLANALEKLAREEGVTIHTGARVDNIKTYQRRVTGVRLDTGEFVKADYIISNMEVIPTYKYLLHLDTQRLNKLDREFEPASSGYVMHLGVACQYPQLAHHNFFFTENAYLNYQQVFHEKVLPDDPTIYLVNTNKTDHTQAPVGYENIKVLPHIPYIQDQPFTTEDYAKFRDKILDKLEKMGLTDLRKHIIYEDVWTPEDIEKNYRSNRGAIYGVVADKKKNKGFKFPKESQYFENLYFVGGSVNPGGGMPMVTLSGQQVADKINVREAKNRK
;
A
#
# COMPACT_ATOMS: atom_id res chain seq x y z
N MET A 1 19.43 -19.71 25.98
CA MET A 1 20.03 -18.73 25.05
C MET A 1 18.90 -17.95 24.37
N THR A 2 19.03 -16.66 24.25
CA THR A 2 18.08 -15.81 23.53
C THR A 2 18.15 -16.16 22.04
N LYS A 3 17.01 -16.43 21.41
CA LYS A 3 16.95 -16.73 19.98
C LYS A 3 17.24 -15.49 19.16
N HIS A 4 17.93 -15.68 18.02
CA HIS A 4 18.29 -14.63 17.10
C HIS A 4 17.33 -14.60 15.89
N ILE A 5 16.75 -13.45 15.63
CA ILE A 5 15.86 -13.18 14.50
C ILE A 5 16.61 -12.31 13.51
N ILE A 6 16.63 -12.70 12.25
CA ILE A 6 17.07 -11.83 11.15
C ILE A 6 15.86 -11.32 10.38
N VAL A 7 15.79 -9.99 10.21
CA VAL A 7 14.82 -9.30 9.34
C VAL A 7 15.52 -8.84 8.08
N ILE A 8 15.00 -9.23 6.91
CA ILE A 8 15.53 -8.86 5.60
C ILE A 8 14.63 -7.76 5.02
N GLY A 9 15.19 -6.56 4.86
CA GLY A 9 14.50 -5.38 4.33
C GLY A 9 13.85 -4.51 5.40
N GLY A 10 14.24 -3.23 5.42
CA GLY A 10 13.84 -2.21 6.39
C GLY A 10 12.58 -1.42 6.03
N GLY A 11 11.72 -1.90 5.12
CA GLY A 11 10.41 -1.29 4.88
C GLY A 11 9.49 -1.42 6.10
N LEU A 12 8.32 -0.75 6.08
CA LEU A 12 7.41 -0.67 7.25
C LEU A 12 7.04 -2.03 7.86
N GLY A 13 6.84 -3.06 7.02
CA GLY A 13 6.55 -4.41 7.52
C GLY A 13 7.73 -5.02 8.28
N GLY A 14 8.95 -4.88 7.74
CA GLY A 14 10.17 -5.40 8.33
C GLY A 14 10.51 -4.71 9.64
N ILE A 15 10.50 -3.36 9.66
CA ILE A 15 10.82 -2.62 10.88
C ILE A 15 9.76 -2.84 11.97
N SER A 16 8.49 -2.98 11.60
CA SER A 16 7.42 -3.34 12.53
C SER A 16 7.63 -4.72 13.16
N ALA A 17 8.01 -5.71 12.34
CA ALA A 17 8.35 -7.05 12.84
C ALA A 17 9.58 -7.01 13.76
N ALA A 18 10.62 -6.24 13.38
CA ALA A 18 11.84 -6.10 14.18
C ALA A 18 11.55 -5.50 15.56
N ILE A 19 10.78 -4.40 15.62
CA ILE A 19 10.35 -3.77 16.87
C ILE A 19 9.60 -4.78 17.74
N ARG A 20 8.56 -5.44 17.20
CA ARG A 20 7.74 -6.38 17.98
C ARG A 20 8.52 -7.60 18.48
N MET A 21 9.47 -8.11 17.69
CA MET A 21 10.33 -9.22 18.12
C MET A 21 11.28 -8.77 19.24
N ALA A 22 11.89 -7.58 19.14
CA ALA A 22 12.73 -7.01 20.19
C ALA A 22 11.95 -6.78 21.49
N GLN A 23 10.75 -6.18 21.42
CA GLN A 23 9.81 -6.03 22.54
C GLN A 23 9.42 -7.37 23.19
N SER A 24 9.48 -8.46 22.44
CA SER A 24 9.23 -9.82 22.94
C SER A 24 10.48 -10.52 23.53
N GLY A 25 11.63 -9.81 23.60
CA GLY A 25 12.85 -10.28 24.23
C GLY A 25 13.77 -11.12 23.33
N TYR A 26 13.59 -11.07 22.00
CA TYR A 26 14.51 -11.70 21.05
C TYR A 26 15.69 -10.78 20.73
N SER A 27 16.84 -11.38 20.35
CA SER A 27 17.93 -10.65 19.69
C SER A 27 17.55 -10.43 18.22
N VAL A 28 17.56 -9.20 17.73
CA VAL A 28 17.08 -8.87 16.38
C VAL A 28 18.14 -8.09 15.60
N SER A 29 18.47 -8.58 14.40
CA SER A 29 19.29 -7.87 13.40
C SER A 29 18.44 -7.62 12.15
N LEU A 30 18.39 -6.36 11.69
CA LEU A 30 17.72 -5.97 10.47
C LEU A 30 18.76 -5.56 9.43
N TYR A 31 18.66 -6.14 8.23
CA TYR A 31 19.53 -5.84 7.08
C TYR A 31 18.76 -5.17 5.98
N GLU A 32 19.17 -3.97 5.59
CA GLU A 32 18.60 -3.18 4.51
C GLU A 32 19.68 -2.87 3.46
N GLN A 33 19.37 -3.12 2.18
CA GLN A 33 20.30 -2.88 1.08
C GLN A 33 20.53 -1.37 0.79
N ASN A 34 19.51 -0.55 1.04
CA ASN A 34 19.59 0.91 0.86
C ASN A 34 20.24 1.57 2.09
N ASN A 35 20.66 2.81 1.96
CA ASN A 35 21.26 3.58 3.04
C ASN A 35 20.22 4.20 4.00
N HIS A 36 18.94 3.89 3.83
CA HIS A 36 17.84 4.41 4.63
C HIS A 36 16.82 3.30 4.97
N ILE A 37 16.11 3.48 6.06
CA ILE A 37 14.98 2.67 6.49
C ILE A 37 13.68 3.28 5.95
N GLY A 38 12.62 2.48 5.80
CA GLY A 38 11.31 2.90 5.32
C GLY A 38 10.91 2.26 3.99
N GLY A 39 11.88 1.78 3.20
CA GLY A 39 11.61 1.19 1.89
C GLY A 39 10.93 2.21 0.98
N LYS A 40 9.68 1.90 0.53
CA LYS A 40 8.89 2.82 -0.32
C LYS A 40 8.46 4.11 0.41
N VAL A 41 8.49 4.14 1.75
CA VAL A 41 8.28 5.37 2.55
C VAL A 41 9.60 6.13 2.59
N ASN A 42 9.84 6.89 1.54
CA ASN A 42 11.07 7.64 1.31
C ASN A 42 10.75 9.01 0.73
N ARG A 43 11.72 9.91 0.74
CA ARG A 43 11.60 11.29 0.32
C ARG A 43 12.65 11.63 -0.73
N HIS A 44 12.28 12.51 -1.64
CA HIS A 44 13.18 13.21 -2.54
C HIS A 44 13.05 14.72 -2.34
N GLU A 45 14.17 15.41 -2.30
CA GLU A 45 14.23 16.86 -2.19
C GLU A 45 15.12 17.43 -3.29
N SER A 46 14.62 18.43 -4.01
CA SER A 46 15.38 19.17 -5.00
C SER A 46 14.81 20.58 -5.16
N ASP A 47 15.69 21.57 -5.31
CA ASP A 47 15.34 22.95 -5.63
C ASP A 47 14.28 23.57 -4.68
N GLY A 48 14.29 23.17 -3.41
CA GLY A 48 13.35 23.62 -2.39
C GLY A 48 11.99 22.89 -2.43
N PHE A 49 11.81 21.92 -3.32
CA PHE A 49 10.65 21.04 -3.32
C PHE A 49 10.92 19.76 -2.55
N GLY A 50 9.92 19.29 -1.80
CA GLY A 50 9.93 17.99 -1.16
C GLY A 50 8.84 17.08 -1.70
N PHE A 51 9.19 15.82 -2.01
CA PHE A 51 8.28 14.83 -2.57
C PHE A 51 8.35 13.51 -1.79
N ASP A 52 7.20 13.00 -1.41
CA ASP A 52 7.08 11.61 -0.95
C ASP A 52 7.13 10.66 -2.14
N LEU A 53 8.17 9.84 -2.25
CA LEU A 53 8.39 8.92 -3.37
C LEU A 53 7.38 7.76 -3.40
N GLY A 54 6.87 7.37 -2.24
CA GLY A 54 5.96 6.24 -2.09
C GLY A 54 4.51 6.66 -1.77
N PRO A 55 3.89 6.06 -0.74
CA PRO A 55 2.53 6.36 -0.36
C PRO A 55 2.37 7.81 0.11
N SER A 56 1.19 8.39 -0.12
CA SER A 56 0.85 9.74 0.34
C SER A 56 -0.40 9.76 1.22
N ILE A 57 -1.06 8.61 1.36
CA ILE A 57 -2.28 8.44 2.16
C ILE A 57 -1.95 7.67 3.42
N LEU A 58 -2.13 8.29 4.59
CA LEU A 58 -2.06 7.63 5.88
C LEU A 58 -3.47 7.44 6.44
N THR A 59 -3.82 6.19 6.72
CA THR A 59 -5.04 5.78 7.43
C THR A 59 -4.66 4.93 8.64
N MET A 60 -5.60 4.68 9.54
CA MET A 60 -5.44 3.76 10.67
C MET A 60 -4.17 4.02 11.52
N PRO A 61 -3.93 5.25 12.00
CA PRO A 61 -2.71 5.58 12.75
C PRO A 61 -2.52 4.71 13.98
N TYR A 62 -3.60 4.22 14.60
CA TYR A 62 -3.56 3.35 15.77
C TYR A 62 -2.72 2.07 15.57
N ILE A 63 -2.52 1.60 14.31
CA ILE A 63 -1.66 0.45 14.04
C ILE A 63 -0.20 0.77 14.31
N PHE A 64 0.21 2.01 14.01
CA PHE A 64 1.55 2.50 14.31
C PHE A 64 1.69 2.85 15.80
N GLU A 65 0.70 3.51 16.37
CA GLU A 65 0.64 3.88 17.79
C GLU A 65 0.87 2.67 18.70
N LYS A 66 0.26 1.53 18.39
CA LYS A 66 0.46 0.28 19.13
C LYS A 66 1.92 -0.14 19.27
N LEU A 67 2.78 0.13 18.29
CA LEU A 67 4.21 -0.20 18.39
C LEU A 67 4.90 0.62 19.48
N PHE A 68 4.50 1.88 19.66
CA PHE A 68 4.99 2.76 20.72
C PHE A 68 4.38 2.38 22.09
N GLU A 69 3.09 2.09 22.13
CA GLU A 69 2.38 1.69 23.36
C GLU A 69 2.98 0.45 24.01
N TYR A 70 3.39 -0.55 23.22
CA TYR A 70 4.08 -1.74 23.74
C TYR A 70 5.39 -1.40 24.46
N SER A 71 6.04 -0.29 24.10
CA SER A 71 7.22 0.25 24.76
C SER A 71 6.89 1.30 25.82
N LYS A 72 5.62 1.50 26.14
CA LYS A 72 5.11 2.55 27.07
C LYS A 72 5.52 3.96 26.62
N LYS A 73 5.53 4.20 25.31
CA LYS A 73 5.85 5.46 24.65
C LYS A 73 4.64 5.97 23.88
N GLN A 74 4.66 7.24 23.47
CA GLN A 74 3.61 7.84 22.65
C GLN A 74 4.18 8.16 21.27
N MET A 75 3.46 7.82 20.19
CA MET A 75 3.88 8.11 18.83
C MET A 75 4.02 9.62 18.59
N SER A 76 3.18 10.43 19.25
CA SER A 76 3.22 11.90 19.17
C SER A 76 4.54 12.54 19.66
N ASP A 77 5.34 11.82 20.47
CA ASP A 77 6.66 12.28 20.89
C ASP A 77 7.75 12.10 19.79
N TYR A 78 7.41 11.39 18.73
CA TYR A 78 8.31 11.01 17.64
C TYR A 78 7.92 11.63 16.30
N VAL A 79 6.62 11.77 16.02
CA VAL A 79 6.11 12.26 14.76
C VAL A 79 4.75 12.95 14.94
N THR A 80 4.56 14.06 14.23
CA THR A 80 3.29 14.80 14.20
C THR A 80 2.48 14.40 12.99
N ILE A 81 1.20 14.07 13.22
CA ILE A 81 0.24 13.78 12.14
C ILE A 81 -0.93 14.74 12.20
N LYS A 82 -1.42 15.15 11.03
CA LYS A 82 -2.60 16.03 10.86
C LYS A 82 -3.75 15.27 10.23
N ARG A 83 -4.94 15.39 10.79
CA ARG A 83 -6.17 14.86 10.18
C ARG A 83 -6.60 15.74 9.02
N LEU A 84 -7.04 15.12 7.91
CA LEU A 84 -7.52 15.79 6.71
C LEU A 84 -9.03 15.58 6.58
N PRO A 85 -9.87 16.51 7.07
CA PRO A 85 -11.34 16.39 6.96
C PRO A 85 -11.83 16.40 5.51
N HIS A 86 -11.22 17.23 4.65
CA HIS A 86 -11.41 17.17 3.21
C HIS A 86 -10.51 16.07 2.66
N GLN A 87 -11.12 14.90 2.40
CA GLN A 87 -10.38 13.69 2.08
C GLN A 87 -9.97 13.64 0.60
N TRP A 88 -10.92 13.88 -0.32
CA TRP A 88 -10.68 13.82 -1.76
C TRP A 88 -11.37 14.97 -2.47
N ARG A 89 -10.76 15.48 -3.52
CA ARG A 89 -11.41 16.27 -4.56
C ARG A 89 -11.37 15.50 -5.87
N SER A 90 -12.53 15.30 -6.47
CA SER A 90 -12.72 14.47 -7.66
C SER A 90 -13.18 15.33 -8.83
N PHE A 91 -12.38 15.36 -9.88
CA PHE A 91 -12.68 16.06 -11.13
C PHE A 91 -13.14 15.05 -12.18
N PHE A 92 -14.21 15.38 -12.90
CA PHE A 92 -14.77 14.56 -13.96
C PHE A 92 -14.65 15.25 -15.32
N PRO A 93 -14.63 14.49 -16.45
CA PRO A 93 -14.38 15.04 -17.78
C PRO A 93 -15.39 16.08 -18.25
N ASP A 94 -16.60 16.05 -17.73
CA ASP A 94 -17.70 17.01 -18.02
C ASP A 94 -17.63 18.31 -17.20
N GLY A 95 -16.57 18.48 -16.41
CA GLY A 95 -16.36 19.62 -15.51
C GLY A 95 -17.00 19.49 -14.12
N THR A 96 -17.71 18.40 -13.87
CA THR A 96 -18.24 18.12 -12.53
C THR A 96 -17.11 17.94 -11.53
N THR A 97 -17.27 18.53 -10.34
CA THR A 97 -16.36 18.33 -9.20
C THR A 97 -17.15 17.85 -8.00
N ILE A 98 -16.64 16.81 -7.32
CA ILE A 98 -17.22 16.26 -6.09
C ILE A 98 -16.13 16.10 -5.04
N ASP A 99 -16.39 16.65 -3.86
CA ASP A 99 -15.52 16.57 -2.69
C ASP A 99 -16.01 15.49 -1.73
N LEU A 100 -15.13 14.59 -1.35
CA LEU A 100 -15.37 13.62 -0.29
C LEU A 100 -14.80 14.17 1.02
N TYR A 101 -15.69 14.37 1.98
CA TYR A 101 -15.33 14.77 3.34
C TYR A 101 -15.41 13.58 4.31
N GLU A 102 -14.81 13.75 5.44
CA GLU A 102 -15.02 12.87 6.58
C GLU A 102 -16.48 13.07 7.06
N GLY A 103 -17.24 11.99 7.01
CA GLY A 103 -18.68 12.03 7.27
C GLY A 103 -19.54 12.30 6.03
N ILE A 104 -20.57 11.47 5.87
CA ILE A 104 -21.48 11.54 4.71
C ILE A 104 -22.30 12.82 4.69
N LYS A 105 -22.69 13.31 5.87
CA LYS A 105 -23.43 14.57 6.00
C LYS A 105 -22.61 15.76 5.49
N GLU A 106 -21.34 15.85 5.89
CA GLU A 106 -20.41 16.88 5.45
C GLU A 106 -20.19 16.79 3.92
N THR A 107 -20.01 15.59 3.38
CA THR A 107 -19.94 15.37 1.94
C THR A 107 -21.18 15.95 1.24
N GLY A 108 -22.38 15.73 1.76
CA GLY A 108 -23.62 16.27 1.19
C GLY A 108 -23.72 17.81 1.28
N GLN A 109 -23.25 18.41 2.36
CA GLN A 109 -23.30 19.87 2.54
C GLN A 109 -22.36 20.62 1.58
N HIS A 110 -21.23 20.02 1.23
CA HIS A 110 -20.23 20.62 0.35
C HIS A 110 -20.45 20.35 -1.15
N ASN A 111 -21.44 19.52 -1.52
CA ASN A 111 -21.68 19.13 -2.90
C ASN A 111 -23.15 19.37 -3.32
N ALA A 112 -23.46 20.57 -3.79
CA ALA A 112 -24.82 20.92 -4.22
C ALA A 112 -25.36 20.05 -5.38
N ILE A 113 -24.48 19.40 -6.14
CA ILE A 113 -24.83 18.49 -7.22
C ILE A 113 -25.39 17.14 -6.72
N LEU A 114 -25.07 16.75 -5.47
CA LEU A 114 -25.57 15.51 -4.90
C LEU A 114 -27.00 15.69 -4.36
N SER A 115 -27.89 14.84 -4.83
CA SER A 115 -29.27 14.80 -4.37
C SER A 115 -29.39 14.21 -2.96
N LYS A 116 -30.53 14.39 -2.31
CA LYS A 116 -30.84 13.70 -1.05
C LYS A 116 -30.76 12.19 -1.19
N GLN A 117 -31.19 11.64 -2.33
CA GLN A 117 -31.11 10.22 -2.64
C GLN A 117 -29.65 9.74 -2.69
N ASP A 118 -28.75 10.50 -3.34
CA ASP A 118 -27.33 10.16 -3.41
C ASP A 118 -26.71 10.05 -2.01
N ILE A 119 -27.05 11.00 -1.12
CA ILE A 119 -26.56 11.00 0.26
C ILE A 119 -27.12 9.81 1.07
N GLU A 120 -28.39 9.48 0.87
CA GLU A 120 -29.02 8.29 1.47
C GLU A 120 -28.37 6.97 0.99
N GLU A 121 -28.15 6.86 -0.31
CA GLU A 121 -27.47 5.69 -0.91
C GLU A 121 -26.03 5.57 -0.38
N LEU A 122 -25.29 6.69 -0.30
CA LEU A 122 -23.93 6.71 0.24
C LEU A 122 -23.90 6.31 1.72
N GLN A 123 -24.86 6.78 2.53
CA GLN A 123 -25.00 6.38 3.93
C GLN A 123 -25.33 4.88 4.07
N ASN A 124 -26.20 4.37 3.23
CA ASN A 124 -26.56 2.96 3.20
C ASN A 124 -25.36 2.08 2.77
N TYR A 125 -24.55 2.57 1.83
CA TYR A 125 -23.32 1.92 1.43
C TYR A 125 -22.28 1.92 2.57
N LEU A 126 -22.14 3.03 3.30
CA LEU A 126 -21.28 3.09 4.50
C LEU A 126 -21.72 2.06 5.56
N ASN A 127 -23.02 1.92 5.80
CA ASN A 127 -23.55 0.92 6.75
C ASN A 127 -23.27 -0.52 6.29
N TYR A 128 -23.34 -0.78 4.99
CA TYR A 128 -22.96 -2.07 4.40
C TYR A 128 -21.47 -2.35 4.61
N THR A 129 -20.61 -1.40 4.31
CA THR A 129 -19.14 -1.56 4.45
C THR A 129 -18.70 -1.67 5.90
N ARG A 130 -19.38 -0.97 6.84
CA ARG A 130 -19.18 -1.11 8.29
C ARG A 130 -19.45 -2.53 8.77
N ARG A 131 -20.47 -3.19 8.26
CA ARG A 131 -20.78 -4.58 8.64
C ARG A 131 -19.66 -5.53 8.19
N ILE A 132 -19.13 -5.34 6.99
CA ILE A 132 -18.02 -6.13 6.46
C ILE A 132 -16.76 -5.90 7.31
N ASP A 133 -16.46 -4.63 7.61
CA ASP A 133 -15.28 -4.26 8.39
C ASP A 133 -15.26 -4.92 9.76
N ARG A 134 -16.37 -4.88 10.50
CA ARG A 134 -16.50 -5.51 11.83
C ARG A 134 -16.18 -7.00 11.85
N ILE A 135 -16.54 -7.75 10.82
CA ILE A 135 -16.22 -9.19 10.75
C ILE A 135 -14.78 -9.41 10.33
N THR A 136 -14.27 -8.57 9.41
CA THR A 136 -12.90 -8.62 8.92
C THR A 136 -11.91 -8.27 10.02
N GLU A 137 -12.21 -7.25 10.82
CA GLU A 137 -11.39 -6.83 11.95
C GLU A 137 -11.12 -7.98 12.92
N LYS A 138 -12.15 -8.70 13.34
CA LYS A 138 -12.03 -9.78 14.34
C LYS A 138 -11.11 -10.91 13.90
N GLY A 139 -11.23 -11.38 12.65
CA GLY A 139 -10.48 -12.54 12.17
C GLY A 139 -9.20 -12.14 11.43
N TYR A 140 -9.36 -11.32 10.42
CA TYR A 140 -8.31 -11.02 9.46
C TYR A 140 -7.26 -10.04 10.02
N PHE A 141 -7.70 -8.96 10.67
CA PHE A 141 -6.78 -7.98 11.24
C PHE A 141 -6.24 -8.39 12.60
N ASN A 142 -7.11 -8.79 13.55
CA ASN A 142 -6.66 -9.08 14.92
C ASN A 142 -5.95 -10.44 15.04
N TYR A 143 -6.45 -11.51 14.38
CA TYR A 143 -5.83 -12.84 14.46
C TYR A 143 -4.90 -13.18 13.30
N GLY A 144 -4.85 -12.34 12.27
CA GLY A 144 -3.97 -12.54 11.12
C GLY A 144 -4.25 -13.82 10.34
N LEU A 145 -5.54 -14.13 10.11
CA LEU A 145 -5.96 -15.28 9.31
C LEU A 145 -5.51 -15.11 7.85
N ASP A 146 -4.96 -16.16 7.27
CA ASP A 146 -4.29 -16.10 5.98
C ASP A 146 -5.06 -16.79 4.83
N THR A 147 -6.12 -17.56 5.16
CA THR A 147 -6.86 -18.36 4.16
C THR A 147 -8.35 -18.36 4.42
N LEU A 148 -9.12 -18.57 3.35
CA LEU A 148 -10.59 -18.72 3.45
C LEU A 148 -11.00 -19.85 4.40
N SER A 149 -10.27 -20.96 4.41
CA SER A 149 -10.55 -22.09 5.34
C SER A 149 -10.36 -21.70 6.80
N GLN A 150 -9.36 -20.90 7.12
CA GLN A 150 -9.16 -20.36 8.48
C GLN A 150 -10.28 -19.40 8.86
N ILE A 151 -10.73 -18.54 7.94
CA ILE A 151 -11.85 -17.61 8.15
C ILE A 151 -13.15 -18.40 8.41
N ILE A 152 -13.44 -19.39 7.60
CA ILE A 152 -14.64 -20.25 7.78
C ILE A 152 -14.58 -20.97 9.13
N LYS A 153 -13.43 -21.51 9.50
CA LYS A 153 -13.23 -22.18 10.79
C LYS A 153 -13.41 -21.23 11.98
N PHE A 154 -12.94 -20.00 11.86
CA PHE A 154 -12.97 -19.00 12.93
C PHE A 154 -14.38 -18.39 13.12
N HIS A 155 -15.07 -18.03 12.04
CA HIS A 155 -16.35 -17.34 12.09
C HIS A 155 -17.56 -18.27 11.98
N GLY A 156 -17.34 -19.51 11.55
CA GLY A 156 -18.39 -20.45 11.13
C GLY A 156 -18.84 -20.21 9.67
N PRO A 157 -19.33 -21.28 8.99
CA PRO A 157 -19.62 -21.22 7.55
C PRO A 157 -20.74 -20.21 7.20
N LEU A 158 -21.80 -20.13 7.99
CA LEU A 158 -22.92 -19.21 7.76
C LEU A 158 -22.50 -17.74 7.93
N ASN A 159 -21.77 -17.42 8.98
CA ASN A 159 -21.28 -16.07 9.21
C ASN A 159 -20.28 -15.62 8.14
N ALA A 160 -19.36 -16.51 7.73
CA ALA A 160 -18.42 -16.23 6.68
C ALA A 160 -19.14 -15.98 5.35
N LEU A 161 -20.14 -16.77 4.99
CA LEU A 161 -20.88 -16.62 3.74
C LEU A 161 -21.70 -15.33 3.68
N ILE A 162 -22.41 -15.01 4.77
CA ILE A 162 -23.37 -13.88 4.80
C ILE A 162 -22.66 -12.53 4.91
N ASN A 163 -21.61 -12.42 5.73
CA ASN A 163 -21.05 -11.14 6.11
C ASN A 163 -19.81 -10.72 5.31
N TYR A 164 -19.09 -11.65 4.66
CA TYR A 164 -17.92 -11.30 3.84
C TYR A 164 -18.26 -10.93 2.39
N ASP A 165 -19.49 -11.17 1.95
CA ASP A 165 -19.93 -10.93 0.55
C ASP A 165 -18.93 -11.42 -0.51
N TYR A 166 -18.53 -12.69 -0.42
CA TYR A 166 -17.66 -13.30 -1.44
C TYR A 166 -18.35 -13.57 -2.77
N VAL A 167 -19.68 -13.42 -2.82
CA VAL A 167 -20.48 -13.70 -4.02
C VAL A 167 -20.29 -12.62 -5.08
N HIS A 168 -20.28 -11.36 -4.67
CA HIS A 168 -20.16 -10.22 -5.58
C HIS A 168 -18.71 -9.78 -5.75
N THR A 169 -18.41 -9.10 -6.87
CA THR A 169 -17.24 -8.24 -6.98
C THR A 169 -17.52 -6.91 -6.27
N MET A 170 -16.46 -6.14 -5.98
CA MET A 170 -16.60 -4.81 -5.37
C MET A 170 -17.48 -3.91 -6.25
N GLN A 171 -17.28 -3.91 -7.58
CA GLN A 171 -18.08 -3.10 -8.50
C GLN A 171 -19.56 -3.51 -8.48
N GLN A 172 -19.86 -4.82 -8.51
CA GLN A 172 -21.24 -5.31 -8.41
C GLN A 172 -21.93 -4.88 -7.11
N ALA A 173 -21.18 -4.87 -5.99
CA ALA A 173 -21.71 -4.41 -4.71
C ALA A 173 -22.00 -2.91 -4.70
N ILE A 174 -21.18 -2.11 -5.38
CA ILE A 174 -21.37 -0.66 -5.56
C ILE A 174 -22.60 -0.42 -6.46
N ASP A 175 -22.63 -1.02 -7.65
CA ASP A 175 -23.68 -0.81 -8.67
C ASP A 175 -25.08 -1.15 -8.15
N LYS A 176 -25.17 -2.14 -7.27
CA LYS A 176 -26.41 -2.55 -6.61
C LYS A 176 -26.97 -1.51 -5.62
N ARG A 177 -26.11 -0.60 -5.10
CA ARG A 177 -26.46 0.28 -3.97
C ARG A 177 -26.36 1.76 -4.31
N ILE A 178 -25.63 2.13 -5.34
CA ILE A 178 -25.35 3.51 -5.72
C ILE A 178 -25.89 3.71 -7.15
N SER A 179 -26.77 4.65 -7.34
CA SER A 179 -27.33 5.03 -8.66
C SER A 179 -26.46 6.05 -9.37
N ASN A 180 -25.87 6.99 -8.63
CA ASN A 180 -25.07 8.09 -9.15
C ASN A 180 -23.77 7.59 -9.80
N PRO A 181 -23.51 7.88 -11.11
CA PRO A 181 -22.34 7.36 -11.82
C PRO A 181 -21.01 7.91 -11.30
N TYR A 182 -20.98 9.15 -10.83
CA TYR A 182 -19.77 9.76 -10.26
C TYR A 182 -19.38 9.06 -8.95
N LEU A 183 -20.34 8.83 -8.05
CA LEU A 183 -20.12 8.13 -6.81
C LEU A 183 -19.69 6.66 -7.04
N ARG A 184 -20.21 5.99 -8.08
CA ARG A 184 -19.74 4.64 -8.47
C ARG A 184 -18.26 4.64 -8.82
N GLN A 185 -17.80 5.62 -9.61
CA GLN A 185 -16.38 5.72 -9.96
C GLN A 185 -15.51 6.03 -8.74
N MET A 186 -15.92 6.99 -7.90
CA MET A 186 -15.21 7.34 -6.67
C MET A 186 -15.08 6.14 -5.74
N LEU A 187 -16.16 5.43 -5.46
CA LEU A 187 -16.16 4.26 -4.57
C LEU A 187 -15.38 3.09 -5.18
N GLY A 188 -15.48 2.88 -6.50
CA GLY A 188 -14.69 1.89 -7.22
C GLY A 188 -13.19 2.15 -7.18
N TYR A 189 -12.77 3.41 -7.03
CA TYR A 189 -11.36 3.78 -6.98
C TYR A 189 -10.66 3.34 -5.68
N PHE A 190 -11.38 3.15 -4.57
CA PHE A 190 -10.77 2.69 -3.30
C PHE A 190 -9.96 1.41 -3.44
N ILE A 191 -10.33 0.53 -4.39
CA ILE A 191 -9.57 -0.70 -4.66
C ILE A 191 -8.14 -0.44 -5.16
N LYS A 192 -7.85 0.74 -5.68
CA LYS A 192 -6.50 1.13 -6.10
C LYS A 192 -5.53 1.24 -4.91
N TYR A 193 -6.04 1.41 -3.68
CA TYR A 193 -5.22 1.35 -2.46
C TYR A 193 -4.54 -0.01 -2.24
N VAL A 194 -5.04 -1.04 -2.91
CA VAL A 194 -4.47 -2.39 -2.88
C VAL A 194 -4.06 -2.88 -4.27
N GLY A 195 -3.99 -1.97 -5.25
CA GLY A 195 -3.48 -2.23 -6.60
C GLY A 195 -4.27 -3.25 -7.39
N SER A 196 -5.59 -3.25 -7.25
CA SER A 196 -6.49 -4.25 -7.86
C SER A 196 -7.61 -3.59 -8.65
N SER A 197 -8.44 -4.39 -9.31
CA SER A 197 -9.60 -3.96 -10.09
C SER A 197 -10.90 -4.18 -9.28
N SER A 198 -11.79 -3.17 -9.24
CA SER A 198 -13.10 -3.31 -8.59
C SER A 198 -14.01 -4.33 -9.29
N TYR A 199 -13.73 -4.63 -10.55
CA TYR A 199 -14.46 -5.62 -11.36
C TYR A 199 -14.04 -7.06 -11.08
N ASP A 200 -12.84 -7.27 -10.48
CA ASP A 200 -12.27 -8.59 -10.22
C ASP A 200 -12.15 -8.90 -8.72
N ALA A 201 -11.94 -7.88 -7.91
CA ALA A 201 -11.76 -8.00 -6.47
C ALA A 201 -13.08 -8.35 -5.76
N PRO A 202 -13.06 -9.20 -4.71
CA PRO A 202 -14.27 -9.54 -3.96
C PRO A 202 -14.83 -8.34 -3.20
N ALA A 203 -16.16 -8.31 -3.04
CA ALA A 203 -16.87 -7.19 -2.42
C ALA A 203 -16.47 -6.90 -0.95
N VAL A 204 -15.86 -7.86 -0.27
CA VAL A 204 -15.31 -7.63 1.09
C VAL A 204 -14.35 -6.44 1.14
N LEU A 205 -13.63 -6.13 0.06
CA LEU A 205 -12.72 -4.99 -0.01
C LEU A 205 -13.43 -3.63 -0.07
N SER A 206 -14.77 -3.60 -0.19
CA SER A 206 -15.56 -2.38 0.02
C SER A 206 -15.38 -1.78 1.42
N MET A 207 -14.90 -2.57 2.40
CA MET A 207 -14.56 -2.08 3.74
C MET A 207 -13.56 -0.93 3.75
N LEU A 208 -12.72 -0.81 2.71
CA LEU A 208 -11.74 0.29 2.58
C LEU A 208 -12.41 1.66 2.68
N PHE A 209 -13.64 1.81 2.15
CA PHE A 209 -14.42 3.03 2.29
C PHE A 209 -14.78 3.32 3.76
N HIS A 210 -15.29 2.32 4.49
CA HIS A 210 -15.60 2.47 5.91
C HIS A 210 -14.37 2.79 6.73
N MET A 211 -13.27 2.07 6.48
CA MET A 211 -12.01 2.30 7.19
C MET A 211 -11.53 3.76 7.05
N GLN A 212 -11.60 4.34 5.85
CA GLN A 212 -11.23 5.75 5.66
C GLN A 212 -12.22 6.70 6.33
N GLN A 213 -13.53 6.45 6.23
CA GLN A 213 -14.56 7.31 6.83
C GLN A 213 -14.51 7.29 8.37
N GLU A 214 -14.24 6.14 9.00
CA GLU A 214 -14.20 6.00 10.46
C GLU A 214 -12.85 6.42 11.05
N GLN A 215 -11.75 5.98 10.42
CA GLN A 215 -10.39 6.20 10.93
C GLN A 215 -9.78 7.53 10.45
N GLY A 216 -10.42 8.17 9.47
CA GLY A 216 -9.93 9.41 8.88
C GLY A 216 -8.77 9.21 7.91
N LEU A 217 -8.45 10.32 7.26
CA LEU A 217 -7.29 10.47 6.39
C LEU A 217 -6.31 11.42 7.07
N TRP A 218 -5.01 11.07 7.04
CA TRP A 218 -4.00 11.79 7.79
C TRP A 218 -2.81 12.15 6.91
N TYR A 219 -2.15 13.22 7.27
CA TYR A 219 -0.87 13.68 6.72
C TYR A 219 0.21 13.67 7.80
N VAL A 220 1.42 13.31 7.45
CA VAL A 220 2.59 13.39 8.34
C VAL A 220 3.30 14.71 8.07
N GLU A 221 3.43 15.57 9.07
CA GLU A 221 4.11 16.88 8.93
C GLU A 221 5.56 16.68 8.47
N GLY A 222 5.97 17.47 7.49
CA GLY A 222 7.30 17.39 6.88
C GLY A 222 7.44 16.26 5.83
N GLY A 223 6.43 15.43 5.63
CA GLY A 223 6.41 14.30 4.69
C GLY A 223 6.37 12.93 5.37
N ILE A 224 5.88 11.95 4.64
CA ILE A 224 5.57 10.61 5.18
C ILE A 224 6.81 9.86 5.69
N HIS A 225 8.02 10.20 5.21
CA HIS A 225 9.28 9.60 5.65
C HIS A 225 9.57 9.79 7.15
N HIS A 226 9.03 10.85 7.78
CA HIS A 226 9.16 11.07 9.22
C HIS A 226 8.53 9.95 10.04
N LEU A 227 7.49 9.29 9.53
CA LEU A 227 6.94 8.09 10.16
C LEU A 227 7.94 6.93 10.15
N ALA A 228 8.66 6.73 9.05
CA ALA A 228 9.71 5.70 8.98
C ALA A 228 10.87 6.02 9.93
N ASN A 229 11.29 7.29 10.00
CA ASN A 229 12.33 7.76 10.94
C ASN A 229 11.91 7.54 12.40
N ALA A 230 10.65 7.81 12.73
CA ALA A 230 10.11 7.57 14.07
C ALA A 230 10.15 6.08 14.45
N LEU A 231 9.79 5.19 13.52
CA LEU A 231 9.87 3.75 13.73
C LEU A 231 11.33 3.24 13.80
N GLU A 232 12.25 3.79 13.01
CA GLU A 232 13.66 3.47 13.11
C GLU A 232 14.22 3.84 14.48
N LYS A 233 13.90 5.05 14.97
CA LYS A 233 14.30 5.49 16.30
C LYS A 233 13.77 4.56 17.38
N LEU A 234 12.47 4.20 17.31
CA LEU A 234 11.88 3.23 18.25
C LEU A 234 12.59 1.88 18.18
N ALA A 235 12.88 1.35 16.98
CA ALA A 235 13.56 0.07 16.80
C ALA A 235 14.95 0.05 17.47
N ARG A 236 15.72 1.12 17.30
CA ARG A 236 17.04 1.27 17.95
C ARG A 236 16.93 1.36 19.47
N GLU A 237 15.95 2.08 19.98
CA GLU A 237 15.67 2.18 21.42
C GLU A 237 15.24 0.83 22.03
N GLU A 238 14.59 -0.04 21.26
CA GLU A 238 14.24 -1.42 21.67
C GLU A 238 15.39 -2.43 21.47
N GLY A 239 16.57 -1.98 21.05
CA GLY A 239 17.75 -2.81 20.92
C GLY A 239 17.88 -3.57 19.60
N VAL A 240 17.13 -3.19 18.56
CA VAL A 240 17.31 -3.76 17.22
C VAL A 240 18.63 -3.28 16.63
N THR A 241 19.49 -4.21 16.20
CA THR A 241 20.69 -3.87 15.44
C THR A 241 20.32 -3.66 13.96
N ILE A 242 20.44 -2.43 13.48
CA ILE A 242 20.07 -2.07 12.11
C ILE A 242 21.35 -1.86 11.29
N HIS A 243 21.44 -2.59 10.17
CA HIS A 243 22.50 -2.54 9.18
C HIS A 243 21.92 -1.99 7.87
N THR A 244 22.21 -0.75 7.53
CA THR A 244 21.89 -0.13 6.23
C THR A 244 23.07 -0.30 5.26
N GLY A 245 22.83 -0.26 3.94
CA GLY A 245 23.84 -0.56 2.94
C GLY A 245 24.32 -2.02 2.97
N ALA A 246 23.58 -2.90 3.62
CA ALA A 246 23.94 -4.30 3.86
C ALA A 246 22.93 -5.24 3.17
N ARG A 247 23.32 -5.75 2.00
CA ARG A 247 22.46 -6.60 1.19
C ARG A 247 22.57 -8.05 1.60
N VAL A 248 21.44 -8.69 1.87
CA VAL A 248 21.35 -10.14 1.97
C VAL A 248 21.34 -10.73 0.56
N ASP A 249 22.28 -11.63 0.30
CA ASP A 249 22.47 -12.26 -1.00
C ASP A 249 21.86 -13.68 -1.07
N ASN A 250 21.77 -14.35 0.09
CA ASN A 250 21.23 -15.72 0.13
C ASN A 250 20.69 -16.07 1.52
N ILE A 251 19.60 -16.84 1.57
CA ILE A 251 19.09 -17.48 2.78
C ILE A 251 19.64 -18.92 2.82
N LYS A 252 20.40 -19.26 3.85
CA LYS A 252 20.96 -20.60 4.05
C LYS A 252 19.94 -21.50 4.72
N THR A 253 19.84 -22.72 4.20
CA THR A 253 18.94 -23.75 4.72
C THR A 253 19.69 -25.06 4.95
N TYR A 254 19.23 -25.80 5.97
CA TYR A 254 19.57 -27.19 6.14
C TYR A 254 18.31 -28.03 6.10
N GLN A 255 18.23 -28.98 5.17
CA GLN A 255 16.99 -29.66 4.81
C GLN A 255 15.90 -28.62 4.40
N ARG A 256 14.85 -28.45 5.19
CA ARG A 256 13.79 -27.46 4.96
C ARG A 256 13.80 -26.29 5.95
N ARG A 257 14.79 -26.24 6.83
CA ARG A 257 14.86 -25.22 7.89
C ARG A 257 15.86 -24.14 7.54
N VAL A 258 15.51 -22.87 7.73
CA VAL A 258 16.47 -21.78 7.61
C VAL A 258 17.49 -21.83 8.74
N THR A 259 18.75 -21.50 8.46
CA THR A 259 19.87 -21.52 9.42
C THR A 259 20.56 -20.18 9.58
N GLY A 260 20.35 -19.25 8.65
CA GLY A 260 20.94 -17.92 8.63
C GLY A 260 20.93 -17.31 7.24
N VAL A 261 21.62 -16.20 7.10
CA VAL A 261 21.78 -15.48 5.82
C VAL A 261 23.25 -15.33 5.45
N ARG A 262 23.53 -15.19 4.15
CA ARG A 262 24.81 -14.72 3.66
C ARG A 262 24.63 -13.33 3.08
N LEU A 263 25.46 -12.40 3.49
CA LEU A 263 25.55 -11.06 2.98
C LEU A 263 26.33 -11.04 1.66
N ASP A 264 26.20 -9.97 0.89
CA ASP A 264 26.96 -9.74 -0.35
C ASP A 264 28.48 -9.59 -0.10
N THR A 265 28.90 -9.27 1.11
CA THR A 265 30.29 -9.32 1.57
C THR A 265 30.85 -10.75 1.70
N GLY A 266 29.98 -11.77 1.62
CA GLY A 266 30.32 -13.17 1.87
C GLY A 266 30.16 -13.62 3.33
N GLU A 267 29.94 -12.71 4.27
CA GLU A 267 29.72 -13.01 5.69
C GLU A 267 28.47 -13.88 5.89
N PHE A 268 28.56 -14.89 6.76
CA PHE A 268 27.44 -15.72 7.19
C PHE A 268 26.97 -15.31 8.58
N VAL A 269 25.70 -14.97 8.70
CA VAL A 269 25.06 -14.64 9.99
C VAL A 269 24.03 -15.71 10.32
N LYS A 270 24.23 -16.39 11.45
CA LYS A 270 23.33 -17.45 11.94
C LYS A 270 22.03 -16.84 12.49
N ALA A 271 20.90 -17.52 12.24
CA ALA A 271 19.59 -17.15 12.79
C ALA A 271 18.74 -18.36 13.15
N ASP A 272 17.86 -18.20 14.15
CA ASP A 272 16.83 -19.18 14.50
C ASP A 272 15.56 -19.00 13.65
N TYR A 273 15.27 -17.75 13.28
CA TYR A 273 14.14 -17.33 12.44
C TYR A 273 14.59 -16.28 11.45
N ILE A 274 13.97 -16.29 10.28
CA ILE A 274 14.11 -15.24 9.27
C ILE A 274 12.74 -14.67 8.94
N ILE A 275 12.65 -13.35 8.93
CA ILE A 275 11.47 -12.58 8.52
C ILE A 275 11.88 -11.78 7.28
N SER A 276 11.31 -12.10 6.10
CA SER A 276 11.58 -11.38 4.87
C SER A 276 10.50 -10.32 4.63
N ASN A 277 10.91 -9.06 4.52
CA ASN A 277 10.08 -7.97 4.02
C ASN A 277 10.27 -7.75 2.50
N MET A 278 11.20 -8.45 1.87
CA MET A 278 11.23 -8.62 0.44
C MET A 278 10.02 -9.45 0.02
N GLU A 279 9.37 -9.13 -1.11
CA GLU A 279 8.19 -9.85 -1.57
C GLU A 279 8.43 -11.36 -1.71
N VAL A 280 7.37 -12.16 -1.56
CA VAL A 280 7.48 -13.62 -1.46
C VAL A 280 8.14 -14.24 -2.68
N ILE A 281 7.68 -13.91 -3.89
CA ILE A 281 8.24 -14.48 -5.14
C ILE A 281 9.70 -14.06 -5.33
N PRO A 282 10.09 -12.77 -5.25
CA PRO A 282 11.49 -12.37 -5.26
C PRO A 282 12.35 -13.05 -4.20
N THR A 283 11.86 -13.25 -2.96
CA THR A 283 12.60 -13.97 -1.92
C THR A 283 12.87 -15.40 -2.34
N TYR A 284 11.87 -16.12 -2.81
CA TYR A 284 12.04 -17.50 -3.28
C TYR A 284 12.96 -17.59 -4.50
N LYS A 285 12.84 -16.64 -5.44
CA LYS A 285 13.62 -16.63 -6.67
C LYS A 285 15.09 -16.29 -6.42
N TYR A 286 15.34 -15.17 -5.72
CA TYR A 286 16.69 -14.60 -5.63
C TYR A 286 17.47 -15.02 -4.37
N LEU A 287 16.79 -15.26 -3.23
CA LEU A 287 17.49 -15.58 -1.99
C LEU A 287 17.48 -17.08 -1.65
N LEU A 288 16.56 -17.85 -2.22
CA LEU A 288 16.39 -19.27 -1.95
C LEU A 288 16.54 -20.16 -3.20
N HIS A 289 16.61 -19.56 -4.40
CA HIS A 289 16.75 -20.26 -5.68
C HIS A 289 15.75 -21.40 -5.86
N LEU A 290 14.48 -21.13 -5.53
CA LEU A 290 13.40 -22.10 -5.71
C LEU A 290 13.29 -22.50 -7.19
N ASP A 291 12.99 -23.77 -7.45
CA ASP A 291 12.88 -24.27 -8.82
C ASP A 291 11.81 -23.55 -9.64
N THR A 292 12.03 -23.46 -10.95
CA THR A 292 11.19 -22.73 -11.90
C THR A 292 9.75 -23.26 -11.93
N GLN A 293 9.52 -24.57 -11.72
CA GLN A 293 8.19 -25.15 -11.75
C GLN A 293 7.33 -24.62 -10.60
N ARG A 294 7.91 -24.53 -9.39
CA ARG A 294 7.23 -23.96 -8.23
C ARG A 294 7.03 -22.46 -8.37
N LEU A 295 8.03 -21.71 -8.87
CA LEU A 295 7.90 -20.28 -9.13
C LEU A 295 6.78 -19.99 -10.12
N ASN A 296 6.72 -20.69 -11.26
CA ASN A 296 5.67 -20.52 -12.26
C ASN A 296 4.25 -20.85 -11.72
N LYS A 297 4.14 -21.77 -10.75
CA LYS A 297 2.88 -22.04 -10.07
C LYS A 297 2.45 -20.84 -9.22
N LEU A 298 3.39 -20.28 -8.46
CA LEU A 298 3.14 -19.10 -7.61
C LEU A 298 2.77 -17.87 -8.45
N ASP A 299 3.50 -17.60 -9.54
CA ASP A 299 3.21 -16.47 -10.44
C ASP A 299 1.82 -16.54 -11.05
N ARG A 300 1.32 -17.74 -11.38
CA ARG A 300 -0.04 -17.90 -11.91
C ARG A 300 -1.13 -17.67 -10.88
N GLU A 301 -0.90 -18.05 -9.63
CA GLU A 301 -1.86 -17.88 -8.53
C GLU A 301 -1.82 -16.46 -7.95
N PHE A 302 -0.64 -15.87 -7.87
CA PHE A 302 -0.38 -14.59 -7.21
C PHE A 302 0.23 -13.59 -8.19
N GLU A 303 -0.58 -13.16 -9.15
CA GLU A 303 -0.18 -12.16 -10.12
C GLU A 303 0.22 -10.84 -9.44
N PRO A 304 1.28 -10.14 -9.93
CA PRO A 304 1.64 -8.82 -9.41
C PRO A 304 0.49 -7.82 -9.50
N ALA A 305 0.36 -6.97 -8.51
CA ALA A 305 -0.57 -5.84 -8.52
C ALA A 305 -0.19 -4.80 -9.59
N SER A 306 -1.02 -3.78 -9.79
CA SER A 306 -0.65 -2.67 -10.66
C SER A 306 0.62 -1.98 -10.18
N SER A 307 1.31 -1.39 -11.14
CA SER A 307 2.37 -0.40 -10.92
C SER A 307 1.83 1.02 -11.06
N GLY A 308 2.72 1.99 -11.14
CA GLY A 308 2.43 3.38 -11.39
C GLY A 308 3.49 4.03 -12.28
N TYR A 309 3.07 5.00 -13.06
CA TYR A 309 3.95 5.99 -13.67
C TYR A 309 3.90 7.21 -12.77
N VAL A 310 4.98 7.48 -12.03
CA VAL A 310 4.96 8.51 -10.98
C VAL A 310 5.74 9.71 -11.45
N MET A 311 5.10 10.88 -11.47
CA MET A 311 5.77 12.14 -11.78
C MET A 311 5.79 13.01 -10.53
N HIS A 312 6.95 13.56 -10.19
CA HIS A 312 7.16 14.55 -9.16
C HIS A 312 7.45 15.89 -9.84
N LEU A 313 6.51 16.84 -9.73
CA LEU A 313 6.56 18.11 -10.45
C LEU A 313 6.67 19.27 -9.45
N GLY A 314 7.73 20.06 -9.59
CA GLY A 314 7.82 21.40 -8.98
C GLY A 314 7.24 22.41 -9.98
N VAL A 315 6.19 23.13 -9.60
CA VAL A 315 5.51 24.09 -10.49
C VAL A 315 5.60 25.51 -9.97
N ALA A 316 5.97 26.44 -10.86
CA ALA A 316 6.16 27.86 -10.56
C ALA A 316 4.83 28.66 -10.59
N CYS A 317 3.77 28.05 -10.07
CA CYS A 317 2.46 28.68 -9.90
C CYS A 317 1.65 27.97 -8.82
N GLN A 318 0.49 28.53 -8.50
CA GLN A 318 -0.48 27.90 -7.61
C GLN A 318 -1.76 27.56 -8.36
N TYR A 319 -2.31 26.39 -8.08
CA TYR A 319 -3.60 25.91 -8.57
C TYR A 319 -4.62 25.91 -7.43
N PRO A 320 -5.35 27.03 -7.18
CA PRO A 320 -6.25 27.16 -6.03
C PRO A 320 -7.40 26.14 -6.04
N GLN A 321 -7.73 25.60 -7.22
CA GLN A 321 -8.76 24.56 -7.36
C GLN A 321 -8.32 23.19 -6.81
N LEU A 322 -7.03 22.95 -6.59
CA LEU A 322 -6.55 21.69 -6.02
C LEU A 322 -6.75 21.64 -4.50
N ALA A 323 -7.08 20.45 -4.00
CA ALA A 323 -6.99 20.07 -2.61
C ALA A 323 -5.68 19.31 -2.35
N HIS A 324 -5.51 18.76 -1.14
CA HIS A 324 -4.36 17.89 -0.83
C HIS A 324 -4.36 16.63 -1.72
N HIS A 325 -5.49 15.90 -1.77
CA HIS A 325 -5.67 14.72 -2.62
C HIS A 325 -6.70 15.01 -3.69
N ASN A 326 -6.31 14.81 -4.94
CA ASN A 326 -7.13 15.07 -6.11
C ASN A 326 -7.18 13.86 -7.03
N PHE A 327 -8.33 13.66 -7.65
CA PHE A 327 -8.54 12.55 -8.60
C PHE A 327 -9.14 13.13 -9.89
N PHE A 328 -8.44 12.90 -10.99
CA PHE A 328 -8.92 13.24 -12.32
C PHE A 328 -9.41 11.96 -12.98
N PHE A 329 -10.74 11.79 -12.98
CA PHE A 329 -11.36 10.55 -13.44
C PHE A 329 -11.34 10.42 -14.96
N THR A 330 -11.42 9.19 -15.44
CA THR A 330 -11.61 8.79 -16.84
C THR A 330 -13.09 8.92 -17.23
N GLU A 331 -13.37 9.06 -18.53
CA GLU A 331 -14.74 8.98 -19.05
C GLU A 331 -15.32 7.55 -18.88
N ASN A 332 -14.48 6.53 -19.07
CA ASN A 332 -14.87 5.12 -18.99
C ASN A 332 -14.01 4.33 -17.99
N ALA A 333 -14.48 4.25 -16.75
CA ALA A 333 -13.77 3.53 -15.70
C ALA A 333 -13.54 2.04 -16.05
N TYR A 334 -14.54 1.37 -16.64
CA TYR A 334 -14.42 -0.04 -17.02
C TYR A 334 -13.27 -0.26 -18.01
N LEU A 335 -13.20 0.56 -19.07
CA LEU A 335 -12.12 0.48 -20.06
C LEU A 335 -10.75 0.72 -19.43
N ASN A 336 -10.63 1.72 -18.55
CA ASN A 336 -9.39 1.99 -17.83
C ASN A 336 -8.94 0.77 -17.00
N TYR A 337 -9.86 0.09 -16.31
CA TYR A 337 -9.55 -1.15 -15.58
C TYR A 337 -9.17 -2.29 -16.53
N GLN A 338 -9.89 -2.46 -17.66
CA GLN A 338 -9.56 -3.49 -18.65
C GLN A 338 -8.15 -3.31 -19.21
N GLN A 339 -7.80 -2.10 -19.64
CA GLN A 339 -6.47 -1.79 -20.17
C GLN A 339 -5.35 -2.08 -19.17
N VAL A 340 -5.51 -1.67 -17.92
CA VAL A 340 -4.46 -1.86 -16.90
C VAL A 340 -4.35 -3.31 -16.42
N PHE A 341 -5.49 -3.99 -16.15
CA PHE A 341 -5.47 -5.28 -15.44
C PHE A 341 -5.62 -6.49 -16.34
N HIS A 342 -6.16 -6.36 -17.54
CA HIS A 342 -6.39 -7.49 -18.47
C HIS A 342 -5.57 -7.37 -19.74
N GLU A 343 -5.67 -6.26 -20.45
CA GLU A 343 -4.94 -6.04 -21.71
C GLU A 343 -3.45 -5.75 -21.46
N LYS A 344 -3.11 -5.25 -20.25
CA LYS A 344 -1.73 -4.91 -19.86
C LYS A 344 -1.09 -3.86 -20.75
N VAL A 345 -1.86 -2.82 -21.09
CA VAL A 345 -1.38 -1.69 -21.89
C VAL A 345 -1.44 -0.39 -21.08
N LEU A 346 -0.71 0.63 -21.50
CA LEU A 346 -0.84 1.98 -20.96
C LEU A 346 -2.24 2.51 -21.30
N PRO A 347 -3.03 2.97 -20.32
CA PRO A 347 -4.41 3.37 -20.57
C PRO A 347 -4.52 4.59 -21.47
N ASP A 348 -5.52 4.57 -22.35
CA ASP A 348 -5.76 5.69 -23.28
C ASP A 348 -6.28 6.93 -22.57
N ASP A 349 -7.13 6.75 -21.58
CA ASP A 349 -7.65 7.80 -20.70
C ASP A 349 -7.44 7.39 -19.23
N PRO A 350 -6.26 7.64 -18.64
CA PRO A 350 -5.97 7.22 -17.27
C PRO A 350 -6.77 8.01 -16.25
N THR A 351 -7.30 7.32 -15.22
CA THR A 351 -7.63 8.01 -13.98
C THR A 351 -6.34 8.37 -13.27
N ILE A 352 -6.18 9.66 -12.94
CA ILE A 352 -4.96 10.21 -12.34
C ILE A 352 -5.23 10.56 -10.88
N TYR A 353 -4.42 10.00 -9.96
CA TYR A 353 -4.31 10.47 -8.61
C TYR A 353 -3.22 11.55 -8.54
N LEU A 354 -3.58 12.73 -8.04
CA LEU A 354 -2.68 13.87 -7.89
C LEU A 354 -2.64 14.31 -6.44
N VAL A 355 -1.43 14.43 -5.89
CA VAL A 355 -1.21 14.90 -4.52
C VAL A 355 -0.49 16.24 -4.56
N ASN A 356 -1.00 17.18 -3.76
CA ASN A 356 -0.39 18.48 -3.54
C ASN A 356 -0.24 18.70 -2.04
N THR A 357 0.87 18.25 -1.48
CA THR A 357 1.10 18.33 -0.03
C THR A 357 1.25 19.75 0.45
N ASN A 358 1.68 20.68 -0.43
CA ASN A 358 1.82 22.10 -0.11
C ASN A 358 0.47 22.77 0.31
N LYS A 359 -0.68 22.17 -0.05
CA LYS A 359 -2.00 22.62 0.42
C LYS A 359 -2.20 22.45 1.93
N THR A 360 -1.44 21.58 2.56
CA THR A 360 -1.52 21.29 4.00
C THR A 360 -0.25 21.70 4.74
N ASP A 361 0.90 21.65 4.08
CA ASP A 361 2.22 21.89 4.63
C ASP A 361 3.05 22.76 3.66
N HIS A 362 3.07 24.05 3.92
CA HIS A 362 3.75 25.02 3.07
C HIS A 362 5.28 24.90 3.04
N THR A 363 5.86 24.00 3.83
CA THR A 363 7.31 23.70 3.78
C THR A 363 7.69 22.81 2.60
N GLN A 364 6.71 22.27 1.88
CA GLN A 364 6.93 21.29 0.80
C GLN A 364 7.26 21.90 -0.56
N ALA A 365 7.16 23.23 -0.70
CA ALA A 365 7.53 23.96 -1.91
C ALA A 365 7.99 25.38 -1.57
N PRO A 366 8.75 26.06 -2.45
CA PRO A 366 9.07 27.48 -2.29
C PRO A 366 7.81 28.34 -2.27
N VAL A 367 7.88 29.51 -1.64
CA VAL A 367 6.75 30.44 -1.54
C VAL A 367 6.21 30.80 -2.91
N GLY A 368 4.90 30.65 -3.12
CA GLY A 368 4.22 30.91 -4.40
C GLY A 368 4.25 29.73 -5.39
N TYR A 369 4.96 28.63 -5.06
CA TYR A 369 5.06 27.44 -5.88
C TYR A 369 4.30 26.26 -5.26
N GLU A 370 4.18 25.17 -5.98
CA GLU A 370 3.56 23.93 -5.50
C GLU A 370 4.35 22.70 -5.89
N ASN A 371 4.34 21.71 -5.01
CA ASN A 371 4.82 20.37 -5.31
C ASN A 371 3.62 19.49 -5.71
N ILE A 372 3.70 18.89 -6.89
CA ILE A 372 2.64 18.04 -7.43
C ILE A 372 3.19 16.65 -7.70
N LYS A 373 2.62 15.64 -7.07
CA LYS A 373 2.89 14.24 -7.40
C LYS A 373 1.72 13.68 -8.18
N VAL A 374 2.00 13.11 -9.36
CA VAL A 374 1.03 12.57 -10.29
C VAL A 374 1.21 11.07 -10.40
N LEU A 375 0.15 10.31 -10.20
CA LEU A 375 0.17 8.84 -10.19
C LEU A 375 -1.05 8.26 -10.94
N PRO A 376 -1.00 8.04 -12.24
CA PRO A 376 -1.84 7.07 -12.92
C PRO A 376 -1.35 5.65 -12.64
N HIS A 377 -2.28 4.71 -12.40
CA HIS A 377 -1.94 3.29 -12.31
C HIS A 377 -1.75 2.72 -13.71
N ILE A 378 -0.69 1.94 -13.87
CA ILE A 378 -0.32 1.24 -15.10
C ILE A 378 -0.02 -0.23 -14.80
N PRO A 379 0.09 -1.11 -15.81
CA PRO A 379 0.50 -2.49 -15.60
C PRO A 379 1.89 -2.60 -14.95
N TYR A 380 2.11 -3.70 -14.25
CA TYR A 380 3.47 -4.13 -13.86
C TYR A 380 4.29 -4.50 -15.10
N ILE A 381 5.62 -4.63 -14.99
CA ILE A 381 6.55 -4.95 -16.10
C ILE A 381 6.11 -6.25 -16.77
N GLN A 382 5.81 -6.16 -18.05
CA GLN A 382 5.41 -7.29 -18.90
C GLN A 382 6.64 -7.99 -19.49
N ASP A 383 6.45 -9.14 -20.16
CA ASP A 383 7.53 -9.85 -20.85
C ASP A 383 8.11 -9.02 -22.02
N GLN A 384 7.29 -8.11 -22.56
CA GLN A 384 7.72 -7.03 -23.45
C GLN A 384 7.48 -5.70 -22.70
N PRO A 385 8.50 -5.13 -22.06
CA PRO A 385 8.38 -3.87 -21.31
C PRO A 385 8.04 -2.70 -22.24
N PHE A 386 7.38 -1.69 -21.69
CA PHE A 386 7.16 -0.43 -22.40
C PHE A 386 8.50 0.26 -22.67
N THR A 387 8.58 0.89 -23.84
CA THR A 387 9.77 1.64 -24.25
C THR A 387 9.79 3.04 -23.65
N THR A 388 10.94 3.70 -23.70
CA THR A 388 11.06 5.11 -23.30
C THR A 388 10.12 6.00 -24.15
N GLU A 389 9.91 5.66 -25.42
CA GLU A 389 8.98 6.38 -26.30
C GLU A 389 7.52 6.19 -25.88
N ASP A 390 7.14 4.98 -25.45
CA ASP A 390 5.80 4.72 -24.92
C ASP A 390 5.53 5.55 -23.66
N TYR A 391 6.49 5.60 -22.74
CA TYR A 391 6.41 6.43 -21.55
C TYR A 391 6.38 7.93 -21.86
N ALA A 392 7.13 8.41 -22.85
CA ALA A 392 7.10 9.80 -23.28
C ALA A 392 5.71 10.20 -23.83
N LYS A 393 5.12 9.36 -24.70
CA LYS A 393 3.75 9.56 -25.21
C LYS A 393 2.73 9.52 -24.09
N PHE A 394 2.90 8.65 -23.11
CA PHE A 394 2.00 8.54 -21.97
C PHE A 394 2.10 9.75 -21.04
N ARG A 395 3.32 10.28 -20.81
CA ARG A 395 3.53 11.54 -20.11
C ARG A 395 2.76 12.69 -20.75
N ASP A 396 2.87 12.84 -22.07
CA ASP A 396 2.17 13.91 -22.79
C ASP A 396 0.65 13.76 -22.66
N LYS A 397 0.13 12.54 -22.76
CA LYS A 397 -1.29 12.23 -22.56
C LYS A 397 -1.77 12.64 -21.14
N ILE A 398 -0.95 12.38 -20.10
CA ILE A 398 -1.24 12.78 -18.71
C ILE A 398 -1.32 14.31 -18.61
N LEU A 399 -0.32 15.01 -19.13
CA LEU A 399 -0.26 16.46 -19.05
C LEU A 399 -1.40 17.12 -19.86
N ASP A 400 -1.72 16.61 -21.07
CA ASP A 400 -2.88 17.05 -21.86
C ASP A 400 -4.18 16.92 -21.09
N LYS A 401 -4.38 15.78 -20.40
CA LYS A 401 -5.57 15.55 -19.57
C LYS A 401 -5.65 16.53 -18.41
N LEU A 402 -4.57 16.74 -17.68
CA LEU A 402 -4.54 17.66 -16.53
C LEU A 402 -4.78 19.09 -16.97
N GLU A 403 -4.18 19.53 -18.08
CA GLU A 403 -4.44 20.88 -18.64
C GLU A 403 -5.89 21.05 -19.09
N LYS A 404 -6.43 20.06 -19.82
CA LYS A 404 -7.84 20.04 -20.25
C LYS A 404 -8.82 20.08 -19.07
N MET A 405 -8.47 19.46 -17.95
CA MET A 405 -9.31 19.37 -16.76
C MET A 405 -9.01 20.46 -15.72
N GLY A 406 -8.35 21.55 -16.12
CA GLY A 406 -8.28 22.79 -15.35
C GLY A 406 -6.90 23.17 -14.79
N LEU A 407 -5.84 22.38 -14.99
CA LEU A 407 -4.48 22.82 -14.66
C LEU A 407 -3.87 23.59 -15.84
N THR A 408 -4.47 24.73 -16.17
CA THR A 408 -4.09 25.54 -17.32
C THR A 408 -2.62 25.87 -17.35
N ASP A 409 -1.98 25.72 -18.52
CA ASP A 409 -0.56 25.99 -18.76
C ASP A 409 0.41 25.20 -17.85
N LEU A 410 0.00 24.00 -17.36
CA LEU A 410 0.82 23.18 -16.45
C LEU A 410 2.23 22.97 -17.00
N ARG A 411 2.35 22.60 -18.28
CA ARG A 411 3.67 22.37 -18.93
C ARG A 411 4.60 23.57 -18.85
N LYS A 412 4.05 24.79 -18.97
CA LYS A 412 4.86 26.02 -18.92
C LYS A 412 5.35 26.35 -17.51
N HIS A 413 4.63 25.86 -16.50
CA HIS A 413 4.95 26.12 -15.11
C HIS A 413 5.82 25.02 -14.47
N ILE A 414 6.04 23.89 -15.13
CA ILE A 414 6.95 22.84 -14.63
C ILE A 414 8.39 23.38 -14.70
N ILE A 415 9.03 23.50 -13.54
CA ILE A 415 10.44 23.92 -13.40
C ILE A 415 11.32 22.82 -12.82
N TYR A 416 10.71 21.77 -12.27
CA TYR A 416 11.35 20.56 -11.82
C TYR A 416 10.48 19.36 -12.19
N GLU A 417 11.11 18.28 -12.67
CA GLU A 417 10.45 17.04 -13.00
C GLU A 417 11.37 15.84 -12.69
N ASP A 418 10.85 14.88 -11.93
CA ASP A 418 11.44 13.57 -11.72
C ASP A 418 10.37 12.51 -12.01
N VAL A 419 10.74 11.47 -12.74
CA VAL A 419 9.81 10.44 -13.19
C VAL A 419 10.29 9.06 -12.77
N TRP A 420 9.38 8.27 -12.21
CA TRP A 420 9.61 6.90 -11.83
C TRP A 420 8.70 5.96 -12.63
N THR A 421 9.31 4.98 -13.28
CA THR A 421 8.65 3.90 -14.01
C THR A 421 8.60 2.63 -13.17
N PRO A 422 7.87 1.58 -13.59
CA PRO A 422 7.92 0.27 -12.94
C PRO A 422 9.34 -0.30 -12.83
N GLU A 423 10.20 -0.04 -13.81
CA GLU A 423 11.60 -0.46 -13.80
C GLU A 423 12.40 0.21 -12.69
N ASP A 424 12.18 1.48 -12.44
CA ASP A 424 12.80 2.22 -11.32
C ASP A 424 12.34 1.67 -9.98
N ILE A 425 11.05 1.34 -9.86
CA ILE A 425 10.46 0.76 -8.66
C ILE A 425 11.05 -0.64 -8.39
N GLU A 426 11.18 -1.49 -9.42
CA GLU A 426 11.82 -2.80 -9.29
C GLU A 426 13.28 -2.68 -8.88
N LYS A 427 14.02 -1.78 -9.53
CA LYS A 427 15.45 -1.54 -9.28
C LYS A 427 15.70 -1.09 -7.84
N ASN A 428 14.91 -0.13 -7.35
CA ASN A 428 15.14 0.50 -6.04
C ASN A 428 14.58 -0.33 -4.87
N TYR A 429 13.47 -1.07 -5.08
CA TYR A 429 12.78 -1.76 -3.99
C TYR A 429 12.70 -3.28 -4.16
N ARG A 430 13.24 -3.85 -5.24
CA ARG A 430 13.16 -5.30 -5.52
C ARG A 430 11.72 -5.83 -5.50
N SER A 431 10.75 -4.97 -5.84
CA SER A 431 9.36 -5.39 -5.98
C SER A 431 9.19 -6.29 -7.19
N ASN A 432 8.25 -7.25 -7.11
CA ASN A 432 8.04 -8.20 -8.19
C ASN A 432 7.52 -7.48 -9.44
N ARG A 433 8.31 -7.44 -10.51
CA ARG A 433 7.98 -6.76 -11.79
C ARG A 433 7.54 -5.30 -11.61
N GLY A 434 8.13 -4.58 -10.68
CA GLY A 434 7.81 -3.17 -10.42
C GLY A 434 6.43 -2.91 -9.81
N ALA A 435 5.71 -3.90 -9.32
CA ALA A 435 4.42 -3.71 -8.66
C ALA A 435 4.55 -2.89 -7.36
N ILE A 436 3.62 -1.95 -7.13
CA ILE A 436 3.69 -1.09 -5.95
C ILE A 436 2.91 -1.63 -4.74
N TYR A 437 1.96 -2.57 -4.95
CA TYR A 437 1.09 -3.11 -3.90
C TYR A 437 1.25 -4.62 -3.65
N GLY A 438 2.34 -5.24 -4.15
CA GLY A 438 2.57 -6.68 -4.06
C GLY A 438 1.75 -7.45 -5.09
N VAL A 439 0.77 -8.24 -4.67
CA VAL A 439 -0.04 -9.07 -5.58
C VAL A 439 -1.50 -8.59 -5.64
N VAL A 440 -2.20 -8.84 -6.75
CA VAL A 440 -3.62 -8.45 -6.91
C VAL A 440 -4.52 -9.18 -5.89
N ALA A 441 -5.62 -8.55 -5.54
CA ALA A 441 -6.75 -9.22 -4.90
C ALA A 441 -7.77 -9.57 -6.00
N ASP A 442 -7.80 -10.82 -6.43
CA ASP A 442 -8.64 -11.31 -7.50
C ASP A 442 -9.49 -12.48 -6.99
N LYS A 443 -10.82 -12.37 -7.18
CA LYS A 443 -11.77 -13.38 -6.69
C LYS A 443 -11.55 -14.76 -7.33
N LYS A 444 -11.12 -14.81 -8.60
CA LYS A 444 -10.94 -16.07 -9.34
C LYS A 444 -9.56 -16.68 -9.10
N LYS A 445 -8.49 -15.87 -9.10
CA LYS A 445 -7.08 -16.32 -8.99
C LYS A 445 -6.73 -16.75 -7.56
N ASN A 446 -6.87 -15.83 -6.62
CA ASN A 446 -6.42 -16.04 -5.23
C ASN A 446 -7.52 -15.83 -4.17
N LYS A 447 -8.81 -15.79 -4.60
CA LYS A 447 -9.97 -15.58 -3.72
C LYS A 447 -9.89 -14.28 -2.91
N GLY A 448 -9.14 -13.29 -3.42
CA GLY A 448 -8.89 -12.01 -2.75
C GLY A 448 -7.80 -12.04 -1.69
N PHE A 449 -7.17 -13.19 -1.42
CA PHE A 449 -6.06 -13.30 -0.46
C PHE A 449 -4.71 -13.03 -1.10
N LYS A 450 -3.79 -12.53 -0.31
CA LYS A 450 -2.36 -12.46 -0.60
C LYS A 450 -1.67 -13.75 -0.14
N PHE A 451 -0.34 -13.81 -0.25
CA PHE A 451 0.40 -14.94 0.31
C PHE A 451 0.18 -15.08 1.83
N PRO A 452 0.22 -16.32 2.36
CA PRO A 452 0.34 -16.55 3.79
C PRO A 452 1.65 -15.95 4.34
N LYS A 453 1.62 -15.52 5.60
CA LYS A 453 2.79 -14.97 6.29
C LYS A 453 3.85 -16.01 6.64
N GLU A 454 3.50 -17.27 6.72
CA GLU A 454 4.44 -18.38 6.97
C GLU A 454 4.79 -19.08 5.65
N SER A 455 6.08 -19.39 5.46
CA SER A 455 6.54 -20.09 4.26
C SER A 455 5.97 -21.50 4.18
N GLN A 456 5.44 -21.86 3.01
CA GLN A 456 4.98 -23.23 2.74
C GLN A 456 6.10 -24.21 2.39
N TYR A 457 7.30 -23.70 2.07
CA TYR A 457 8.43 -24.51 1.62
C TYR A 457 9.52 -24.66 2.67
N PHE A 458 9.70 -23.66 3.55
CA PHE A 458 10.80 -23.63 4.51
C PHE A 458 10.30 -23.32 5.92
N GLU A 459 10.81 -24.08 6.89
CA GLU A 459 10.54 -23.87 8.30
C GLU A 459 11.29 -22.65 8.83
N ASN A 460 10.68 -21.93 9.79
CA ASN A 460 11.22 -20.75 10.44
C ASN A 460 11.46 -19.55 9.49
N LEU A 461 10.86 -19.58 8.30
CA LEU A 461 10.83 -18.46 7.36
C LEU A 461 9.44 -17.84 7.35
N TYR A 462 9.38 -16.56 7.60
CA TYR A 462 8.17 -15.75 7.58
C TYR A 462 8.30 -14.59 6.62
N PHE A 463 7.16 -14.05 6.17
CA PHE A 463 7.06 -12.94 5.24
C PHE A 463 6.18 -11.84 5.82
N VAL A 464 6.57 -10.58 5.56
CA VAL A 464 5.82 -9.38 5.89
C VAL A 464 5.79 -8.44 4.70
N GLY A 465 4.95 -7.43 4.74
CA GLY A 465 4.87 -6.42 3.67
C GLY A 465 3.71 -6.64 2.70
N GLY A 466 3.76 -6.01 1.53
CA GLY A 466 2.62 -5.88 0.61
C GLY A 466 2.20 -7.17 -0.11
N SER A 467 3.08 -8.14 -0.26
CA SER A 467 2.78 -9.40 -0.94
C SER A 467 2.07 -10.44 -0.05
N VAL A 468 2.03 -10.24 1.27
CA VAL A 468 1.33 -11.11 2.23
C VAL A 468 0.07 -10.46 2.80
N ASN A 469 -0.82 -11.27 3.39
CA ASN A 469 -1.97 -10.74 4.11
C ASN A 469 -1.54 -9.86 5.32
N PRO A 470 -2.23 -8.72 5.59
CA PRO A 470 -3.46 -8.25 4.95
C PRO A 470 -3.26 -7.51 3.61
N GLY A 471 -2.05 -7.25 3.15
CA GLY A 471 -1.77 -6.71 1.83
C GLY A 471 -1.01 -5.39 1.82
N GLY A 472 -1.05 -4.69 0.68
CA GLY A 472 -0.42 -3.40 0.50
C GLY A 472 -1.11 -2.27 1.27
N GLY A 473 -0.43 -1.12 1.35
CA GLY A 473 -0.83 0.02 2.15
C GLY A 473 -0.08 0.09 3.49
N MET A 474 0.28 1.29 3.92
CA MET A 474 1.15 1.51 5.09
C MET A 474 0.67 0.81 6.36
N PRO A 475 -0.61 0.95 6.79
CA PRO A 475 -1.06 0.28 8.01
C PRO A 475 -1.07 -1.25 7.85
N MET A 476 -1.44 -1.76 6.66
CA MET A 476 -1.53 -3.20 6.42
C MET A 476 -0.17 -3.88 6.45
N VAL A 477 0.85 -3.29 5.81
CA VAL A 477 2.20 -3.85 5.84
C VAL A 477 2.80 -3.80 7.26
N THR A 478 2.53 -2.73 8.01
CA THR A 478 2.94 -2.60 9.42
C THR A 478 2.26 -3.65 10.29
N LEU A 479 0.96 -3.86 10.10
CA LEU A 479 0.20 -4.88 10.81
C LEU A 479 0.71 -6.30 10.50
N SER A 480 1.13 -6.58 9.26
CA SER A 480 1.69 -7.89 8.90
C SER A 480 2.93 -8.24 9.75
N GLY A 481 3.77 -7.22 10.05
CA GLY A 481 4.93 -7.38 10.93
C GLY A 481 4.54 -7.75 12.36
N GLN A 482 3.55 -7.07 12.92
CA GLN A 482 3.01 -7.38 14.27
C GLN A 482 2.43 -8.80 14.30
N GLN A 483 1.61 -9.16 13.31
CA GLN A 483 1.01 -10.49 13.22
C GLN A 483 2.03 -11.62 13.10
N VAL A 484 3.15 -11.40 12.38
CA VAL A 484 4.23 -12.39 12.28
C VAL A 484 4.93 -12.56 13.64
N ALA A 485 5.19 -11.47 14.34
CA ALA A 485 5.76 -11.54 15.68
C ALA A 485 4.86 -12.34 16.65
N ASP A 486 3.56 -12.08 16.62
CA ASP A 486 2.59 -12.81 17.44
C ASP A 486 2.55 -14.32 17.08
N LYS A 487 2.61 -14.66 15.78
CA LYS A 487 2.69 -16.06 15.32
C LYS A 487 3.94 -16.77 15.86
N ILE A 488 5.10 -16.12 15.79
CA ILE A 488 6.36 -16.67 16.33
C ILE A 488 6.27 -16.85 17.85
N ASN A 489 5.74 -15.86 18.58
CA ASN A 489 5.56 -15.91 20.03
C ASN A 489 4.66 -17.09 20.45
N VAL A 490 3.52 -17.28 19.76
CA VAL A 490 2.61 -18.40 20.01
C VAL A 490 3.28 -19.75 19.73
N ARG A 491 4.06 -19.86 18.65
CA ARG A 491 4.81 -21.07 18.32
C ARG A 491 5.84 -21.40 19.40
N GLU A 492 6.61 -20.41 19.85
CA GLU A 492 7.62 -20.60 20.90
C GLU A 492 7.02 -20.95 22.26
N ALA A 493 5.87 -20.35 22.61
CA ALA A 493 5.18 -20.72 23.84
C ALA A 493 4.68 -22.17 23.84
N LYS A 494 4.29 -22.72 22.67
CA LYS A 494 3.95 -24.15 22.51
C LYS A 494 5.15 -25.09 22.61
N ASN A 495 6.31 -24.66 22.10
CA ASN A 495 7.53 -25.47 22.14
C ASN A 495 8.17 -25.53 23.54
N ARG A 496 7.77 -24.64 24.45
CA ARG A 496 8.24 -24.63 25.86
C ARG A 496 7.39 -25.53 26.78
N LYS A 497 6.20 -25.93 26.33
CA LYS A 497 5.30 -26.87 27.01
C LYS A 497 5.58 -28.30 26.56
#